data_1426071f5947c024d8269e8a763f2054
#
_entry.id   1426071f5947c024d8269e8a763f2054
#
_cell.length_a   1.000
_cell.length_b   1.000
_cell.length_c   1.000
_cell.angle_alpha   90.00
_cell.angle_beta   90.00
_cell.angle_gamma   90.00
#
_symmetry.space_group_name_H-M   'P 1'
#
loop_
_entity.id
_entity.type
_entity.pdbx_description
1 polymer ?
#
loop_
_entity_poly.entity_id
_entity_poly.type
_entity_poly.pdbx_seq_one_letter_code
_entity_poly.pdbx_strand_id
1 'polypeptide(L)'
;MRNLFIVFYCLVSALTIKANGQDSLWKIQTTDYHGTYYGATVANGGIGILPWKEPFSIRHVMLNHVFDSATPQDVSRVLRGINPFNLQMQINGQTVNGDNISRWEQCIDMKEATHNTHFTCDGKADVSYSICALRNLPYAGLVRVEVVALGDMYLTVSNPIEIPDEYKNIGSKLVNVNVNGNDIKIVR
;
A
#
# COMPACT_ATOMS: atom_id res chain seq x y z
N MET A 1 -42.14 13.74 39.63
CA MET A 1 -41.87 13.61 38.20
C MET A 1 -40.53 14.16 37.71
N ARG A 2 -39.97 15.21 38.36
CA ARG A 2 -38.67 15.80 37.98
C ARG A 2 -37.45 14.86 38.19
N ASN A 3 -37.48 13.99 39.16
CA ASN A 3 -36.38 13.08 39.46
C ASN A 3 -36.34 11.84 38.55
N LEU A 4 -37.45 11.50 37.91
CA LEU A 4 -37.52 10.39 36.94
C LEU A 4 -36.85 10.75 35.62
N PHE A 5 -36.91 12.01 35.21
CA PHE A 5 -36.24 12.50 34.01
C PHE A 5 -34.72 12.53 34.11
N ILE A 6 -34.18 12.83 35.28
CA ILE A 6 -32.73 12.88 35.52
C ILE A 6 -32.14 11.47 35.49
N VAL A 7 -32.83 10.47 36.04
CA VAL A 7 -32.39 9.07 36.01
C VAL A 7 -32.40 8.53 34.56
N PHE A 8 -33.43 8.90 33.76
CA PHE A 8 -33.49 8.47 32.38
C PHE A 8 -32.40 9.11 31.50
N TYR A 9 -32.06 10.39 31.76
CA TYR A 9 -30.96 11.07 31.06
C TYR A 9 -29.58 10.49 31.41
N CYS A 10 -29.32 10.13 32.66
CA CYS A 10 -28.12 9.43 33.07
C CYS A 10 -28.02 8.00 32.49
N LEU A 11 -29.14 7.31 32.29
CA LEU A 11 -29.17 5.96 31.70
C LEU A 11 -28.90 6.00 30.20
N VAL A 12 -29.40 7.01 29.50
CA VAL A 12 -29.16 7.18 28.04
C VAL A 12 -27.73 7.65 27.77
N SER A 13 -27.14 8.48 28.64
CA SER A 13 -25.74 8.90 28.49
C SER A 13 -24.72 7.79 28.81
N ALA A 14 -25.10 6.78 29.62
CA ALA A 14 -24.25 5.61 29.90
C ALA A 14 -24.24 4.59 28.75
N LEU A 15 -25.18 4.65 27.81
CA LEU A 15 -25.26 3.72 26.64
C LEU A 15 -24.42 4.14 25.44
N THR A 16 -23.74 5.28 25.49
CA THR A 16 -22.77 5.69 24.45
C THR A 16 -21.34 5.27 24.80
N ILE A 17 -21.16 4.06 25.31
CA ILE A 17 -19.83 3.44 25.31
C ILE A 17 -19.57 3.04 23.86
N LYS A 18 -18.89 3.90 23.13
CA LYS A 18 -18.30 3.53 21.84
C LYS A 18 -17.38 2.33 22.11
N ALA A 19 -17.74 1.18 21.59
CA ALA A 19 -16.86 0.02 21.54
C ALA A 19 -15.69 0.31 20.59
N ASN A 20 -14.78 1.21 20.97
CA ASN A 20 -13.55 1.49 20.23
C ASN A 20 -12.53 0.34 20.36
N GLY A 21 -12.81 -0.69 21.13
CA GLY A 21 -11.88 -1.80 21.36
C GLY A 21 -11.91 -2.92 20.33
N GLN A 22 -12.94 -3.01 19.50
CA GLN A 22 -13.10 -4.15 18.58
C GLN A 22 -12.33 -3.98 17.26
N ASP A 23 -12.08 -2.76 16.82
CA ASP A 23 -11.33 -2.52 15.57
C ASP A 23 -9.81 -2.75 15.73
N SER A 24 -9.26 -2.63 16.94
CA SER A 24 -7.85 -2.91 17.22
C SER A 24 -7.47 -4.39 17.07
N LEU A 25 -8.43 -5.31 17.23
CA LEU A 25 -8.22 -6.75 17.09
C LEU A 25 -7.92 -7.19 15.64
N TRP A 26 -8.29 -6.36 14.67
CA TRP A 26 -8.08 -6.63 13.25
C TRP A 26 -6.83 -5.96 12.68
N LYS A 27 -6.07 -5.25 13.53
CA LYS A 27 -4.91 -4.47 13.11
C LYS A 27 -3.64 -5.02 13.73
N ILE A 28 -2.63 -5.23 12.88
CA ILE A 28 -1.26 -5.52 13.31
C ILE A 28 -0.41 -4.35 12.83
N GLN A 29 0.27 -3.70 13.76
CA GLN A 29 1.02 -2.48 13.47
C GLN A 29 2.44 -2.53 14.03
N THR A 30 3.33 -1.77 13.41
CA THR A 30 4.71 -1.57 13.84
C THR A 30 5.15 -0.14 13.59
N THR A 31 5.96 0.39 14.49
CA THR A 31 6.64 1.70 14.37
C THR A 31 8.16 1.56 14.30
N ASP A 32 8.65 0.32 14.33
CA ASP A 32 10.08 0.03 14.28
C ASP A 32 10.58 -0.07 12.83
N TYR A 33 10.99 1.07 12.28
CA TYR A 33 11.54 1.15 10.93
C TYR A 33 12.88 0.41 10.78
N HIS A 34 13.71 0.37 11.83
CA HIS A 34 15.06 -0.19 11.78
C HIS A 34 15.12 -1.68 12.12
N GLY A 35 14.05 -2.21 12.68
CA GLY A 35 13.95 -3.62 13.04
C GLY A 35 13.93 -4.57 11.85
N THR A 36 13.99 -5.86 12.15
CA THR A 36 13.83 -6.92 11.13
C THR A 36 12.43 -6.86 10.55
N TYR A 37 12.33 -6.67 9.24
CA TYR A 37 11.06 -6.51 8.55
C TYR A 37 10.63 -7.80 7.86
N TYR A 38 9.49 -8.31 8.26
CA TYR A 38 8.78 -9.41 7.61
C TYR A 38 7.51 -8.82 6.99
N GLY A 39 7.58 -8.42 5.73
CA GLY A 39 6.43 -7.81 5.06
C GLY A 39 5.18 -8.71 5.08
N ALA A 40 4.03 -8.08 5.15
CA ALA A 40 2.75 -8.77 5.06
C ALA A 40 2.13 -8.56 3.68
N THR A 41 1.71 -9.65 3.03
CA THR A 41 1.14 -9.62 1.69
C THR A 41 -0.34 -9.30 1.73
N VAL A 42 -0.79 -8.35 0.91
CA VAL A 42 -2.21 -8.18 0.59
C VAL A 42 -2.52 -8.91 -0.71
N ALA A 43 -3.58 -9.72 -0.73
CA ALA A 43 -3.89 -10.58 -1.86
C ALA A 43 -5.41 -10.79 -2.04
N ASN A 44 -5.82 -11.13 -3.27
CA ASN A 44 -7.22 -11.46 -3.62
C ASN A 44 -7.38 -12.84 -4.27
N GLY A 45 -6.33 -13.67 -4.24
CA GLY A 45 -6.31 -14.97 -4.90
C GLY A 45 -5.81 -14.95 -6.35
N GLY A 46 -5.83 -13.81 -7.05
CA GLY A 46 -5.26 -13.61 -8.39
C GLY A 46 -3.92 -12.90 -8.33
N ILE A 47 -3.82 -11.85 -7.51
CA ILE A 47 -2.59 -11.08 -7.29
C ILE A 47 -2.25 -11.04 -5.80
N GLY A 48 -0.96 -11.11 -5.50
CA GLY A 48 -0.38 -10.83 -4.18
C GLY A 48 0.61 -9.69 -4.29
N ILE A 49 0.50 -8.71 -3.40
CA ILE A 49 1.35 -7.53 -3.35
C ILE A 49 2.05 -7.54 -2.00
N LEU A 50 3.37 -7.53 -1.99
CA LEU A 50 4.20 -7.48 -0.79
C LEU A 50 4.81 -6.08 -0.63
N PRO A 51 4.17 -5.19 0.15
CA PRO A 51 4.75 -3.90 0.50
C PRO A 51 6.04 -4.07 1.30
N TRP A 52 6.89 -3.05 1.24
CA TRP A 52 8.15 -3.03 1.97
C TRP A 52 8.19 -1.88 2.97
N LYS A 53 9.20 -1.85 3.83
CA LYS A 53 9.34 -0.79 4.84
C LYS A 53 9.73 0.56 4.22
N GLU A 54 10.51 0.53 3.13
CA GLU A 54 10.87 1.76 2.42
C GLU A 54 9.63 2.46 1.87
N PRO A 55 9.53 3.80 1.98
CA PRO A 55 8.38 4.54 1.47
C PRO A 55 8.05 4.19 0.02
N PHE A 56 6.79 3.87 -0.22
CA PHE A 56 6.23 3.55 -1.55
C PHE A 56 6.86 2.34 -2.26
N SER A 57 7.64 1.53 -1.56
CA SER A 57 8.32 0.37 -2.14
C SER A 57 7.45 -0.88 -2.02
N ILE A 58 7.34 -1.59 -3.13
CA ILE A 58 6.75 -2.93 -3.21
C ILE A 58 7.85 -3.91 -3.56
N ARG A 59 8.10 -4.86 -2.69
CA ARG A 59 9.19 -5.82 -2.88
C ARG A 59 8.87 -6.86 -3.95
N HIS A 60 7.63 -7.37 -3.93
CA HIS A 60 7.20 -8.41 -4.87
C HIS A 60 5.74 -8.21 -5.24
N VAL A 61 5.46 -8.49 -6.50
CA VAL A 61 4.12 -8.74 -7.02
C VAL A 61 4.10 -10.18 -7.51
N MET A 62 3.12 -10.95 -7.05
CA MET A 62 2.94 -12.35 -7.43
C MET A 62 1.62 -12.48 -8.19
N LEU A 63 1.65 -13.16 -9.32
CA LEU A 63 0.47 -13.49 -10.10
C LEU A 63 0.17 -14.97 -9.93
N ASN A 64 -1.01 -15.28 -9.43
CA ASN A 64 -1.44 -16.67 -9.34
C ASN A 64 -1.71 -17.23 -10.75
N HIS A 65 -1.53 -18.51 -10.92
CA HIS A 65 -1.67 -19.24 -12.20
C HIS A 65 -0.61 -18.89 -13.27
N VAL A 66 0.42 -18.13 -12.92
CA VAL A 66 1.56 -17.85 -13.81
C VAL A 66 2.79 -18.55 -13.23
N PHE A 67 3.28 -19.55 -13.94
CA PHE A 67 4.37 -20.40 -13.49
C PHE A 67 5.53 -20.37 -14.46
N ASP A 68 6.72 -20.56 -13.93
CA ASP A 68 7.92 -20.81 -14.70
C ASP A 68 7.78 -22.14 -15.46
N SER A 69 8.24 -22.19 -16.72
CA SER A 69 8.42 -23.46 -17.41
C SER A 69 9.71 -24.09 -16.90
N ALA A 70 9.59 -24.87 -15.84
CA ALA A 70 10.73 -25.61 -15.31
C ALA A 70 11.35 -26.51 -16.38
N THR A 71 12.68 -26.64 -16.36
CA THR A 71 13.33 -27.73 -17.06
C THR A 71 12.79 -29.07 -16.51
N PRO A 72 12.88 -30.21 -17.23
CA PRO A 72 12.35 -31.48 -16.75
C PRO A 72 12.81 -31.93 -15.35
N GLN A 73 13.87 -31.29 -14.83
CA GLN A 73 14.45 -31.59 -13.50
C GLN A 73 14.05 -30.60 -12.43
N ASP A 74 13.43 -29.46 -12.78
CA ASP A 74 13.08 -28.39 -11.85
C ASP A 74 11.59 -28.41 -11.49
N VAL A 75 11.29 -27.99 -10.28
CA VAL A 75 9.91 -27.79 -9.84
C VAL A 75 9.44 -26.42 -10.33
N SER A 76 8.31 -26.40 -11.05
CA SER A 76 7.66 -25.13 -11.46
C SER A 76 7.35 -24.28 -10.25
N ARG A 77 7.65 -23.00 -10.34
CA ARG A 77 7.42 -22.00 -9.30
C ARG A 77 6.62 -20.81 -9.84
N VAL A 78 5.90 -20.17 -8.96
CA VAL A 78 5.15 -18.97 -9.31
C VAL A 78 6.13 -17.88 -9.70
N LEU A 79 5.89 -17.24 -10.84
CA LEU A 79 6.70 -16.12 -11.32
C LEU A 79 6.37 -14.83 -10.56
N ARG A 80 7.39 -14.01 -10.35
CA ARG A 80 7.17 -12.63 -9.94
C ARG A 80 6.51 -11.87 -11.07
N GLY A 81 5.47 -11.11 -10.75
CA GLY A 81 4.81 -10.22 -11.71
C GLY A 81 5.61 -8.95 -11.97
N ILE A 82 5.29 -8.28 -13.07
CA ILE A 82 5.69 -6.88 -13.29
C ILE A 82 5.12 -6.06 -12.13
N ASN A 83 5.92 -5.15 -11.57
CA ASN A 83 5.53 -4.33 -10.45
C ASN A 83 5.14 -2.90 -10.90
N PRO A 84 3.85 -2.61 -11.04
CA PRO A 84 3.36 -1.28 -11.38
C PRO A 84 3.01 -0.43 -10.15
N PHE A 85 3.24 -0.94 -8.93
CA PHE A 85 2.76 -0.31 -7.69
C PHE A 85 3.82 0.52 -6.97
N ASN A 86 5.10 0.47 -7.40
CA ASN A 86 6.12 1.35 -6.88
C ASN A 86 5.78 2.80 -7.22
N LEU A 87 5.94 3.70 -6.25
CA LEU A 87 5.86 5.13 -6.48
C LEU A 87 7.19 5.76 -6.07
N GLN A 88 7.53 6.84 -6.73
CA GLN A 88 8.62 7.72 -6.34
C GLN A 88 8.05 9.11 -6.09
N MET A 89 8.23 9.58 -4.89
CA MET A 89 7.76 10.91 -4.46
C MET A 89 8.95 11.81 -4.22
N GLN A 90 8.84 13.06 -4.67
CA GLN A 90 9.81 14.11 -4.35
C GLN A 90 9.07 15.30 -3.75
N ILE A 91 9.62 15.84 -2.67
CA ILE A 91 9.17 17.07 -2.04
C ILE A 91 10.28 18.11 -2.18
N ASN A 92 9.98 19.22 -2.85
CA ASN A 92 10.97 20.27 -3.17
C ASN A 92 12.22 19.73 -3.89
N GLY A 93 12.06 18.75 -4.77
CA GLY A 93 13.14 18.11 -5.53
C GLY A 93 13.93 17.05 -4.75
N GLN A 94 13.65 16.83 -3.47
CA GLN A 94 14.27 15.81 -2.64
C GLN A 94 13.43 14.54 -2.65
N THR A 95 14.04 13.41 -3.01
CA THR A 95 13.35 12.11 -3.01
C THR A 95 13.03 11.66 -1.59
N VAL A 96 11.79 11.26 -1.36
CA VAL A 96 11.32 10.67 -0.10
C VAL A 96 11.88 9.26 0.03
N ASN A 97 12.61 9.01 1.10
CA ASN A 97 13.24 7.73 1.43
C ASN A 97 13.35 7.55 2.95
N GLY A 98 13.92 6.45 3.41
CA GLY A 98 14.06 6.14 4.83
C GLY A 98 14.89 7.13 5.65
N ASP A 99 15.75 7.93 5.02
CA ASP A 99 16.66 8.87 5.71
C ASP A 99 15.98 10.19 6.06
N ASN A 100 14.91 10.56 5.34
CA ASN A 100 14.23 11.86 5.50
C ASN A 100 12.79 11.74 6.00
N ILE A 101 12.45 10.60 6.61
CA ILE A 101 11.15 10.38 7.23
C ILE A 101 11.26 10.24 8.75
N SER A 102 10.17 10.53 9.42
CA SER A 102 9.98 10.36 10.86
C SER A 102 8.55 9.90 11.14
N ARG A 103 8.27 9.46 12.37
CA ARG A 103 6.95 8.97 12.80
C ARG A 103 6.41 7.86 11.87
N TRP A 104 7.31 7.05 11.34
CA TRP A 104 6.93 5.97 10.46
C TRP A 104 6.11 4.91 11.21
N GLU A 105 5.03 4.51 10.60
CA GLU A 105 4.14 3.46 11.08
C GLU A 105 3.62 2.65 9.90
N GLN A 106 3.57 1.34 10.08
CA GLN A 106 2.86 0.44 9.16
C GLN A 106 1.82 -0.40 9.90
N CYS A 107 0.69 -0.61 9.24
CA CYS A 107 -0.44 -1.34 9.79
C CYS A 107 -1.07 -2.23 8.72
N ILE A 108 -1.24 -3.51 9.05
CA ILE A 108 -2.15 -4.39 8.32
C ILE A 108 -3.52 -4.30 8.97
N ASP A 109 -4.51 -3.88 8.20
CA ASP A 109 -5.91 -3.94 8.59
C ASP A 109 -6.56 -5.16 7.92
N MET A 110 -6.76 -6.22 8.71
CA MET A 110 -7.32 -7.48 8.23
C MET A 110 -8.81 -7.36 7.90
N LYS A 111 -9.52 -6.42 8.51
CA LYS A 111 -10.94 -6.18 8.25
C LYS A 111 -11.16 -5.55 6.87
N GLU A 112 -10.33 -4.56 6.54
CA GLU A 112 -10.37 -3.86 5.25
C GLU A 112 -9.50 -4.54 4.18
N ALA A 113 -8.66 -5.51 4.57
CA ALA A 113 -7.66 -6.16 3.72
C ALA A 113 -6.70 -5.16 3.07
N THR A 114 -6.23 -4.18 3.84
CA THR A 114 -5.32 -3.13 3.40
C THR A 114 -4.02 -3.16 4.16
N HIS A 115 -2.95 -2.76 3.48
CA HIS A 115 -1.67 -2.43 4.09
C HIS A 115 -1.53 -0.91 4.09
N ASN A 116 -1.41 -0.31 5.26
CA ASN A 116 -1.38 1.13 5.45
C ASN A 116 0.01 1.55 5.95
N THR A 117 0.52 2.64 5.42
CA THR A 117 1.78 3.25 5.88
C THR A 117 1.53 4.73 6.11
N HIS A 118 2.08 5.24 7.21
CA HIS A 118 2.06 6.65 7.56
C HIS A 118 3.45 7.11 7.97
N PHE A 119 3.84 8.32 7.59
CA PHE A 119 5.07 8.98 8.02
C PHE A 119 5.01 10.48 7.81
N THR A 120 5.90 11.21 8.51
CA THR A 120 6.16 12.63 8.26
C THR A 120 7.47 12.77 7.51
N CYS A 121 7.50 13.52 6.41
CA CYS A 121 8.71 13.79 5.63
C CYS A 121 9.28 15.16 5.96
N ASP A 122 10.49 15.20 6.53
CA ASP A 122 11.27 16.43 6.87
C ASP A 122 10.45 17.53 7.58
N GLY A 123 9.36 17.17 8.26
CA GLY A 123 8.44 18.14 8.85
C GLY A 123 7.68 19.01 7.83
N LYS A 124 7.74 18.68 6.52
CA LYS A 124 7.11 19.44 5.43
C LYS A 124 5.78 18.86 5.00
N ALA A 125 5.61 17.54 5.14
CA ALA A 125 4.39 16.86 4.78
C ALA A 125 4.13 15.66 5.68
N ASP A 126 2.86 15.43 6.02
CA ASP A 126 2.37 14.15 6.53
C ASP A 126 1.83 13.33 5.37
N VAL A 127 2.32 12.12 5.24
CA VAL A 127 2.02 11.23 4.13
C VAL A 127 1.38 9.95 4.65
N SER A 128 0.26 9.60 4.07
CA SER A 128 -0.41 8.32 4.32
C SER A 128 -0.65 7.62 2.99
N TYR A 129 -0.43 6.32 2.92
CA TYR A 129 -0.84 5.55 1.76
C TYR A 129 -1.33 4.16 2.15
N SER A 130 -2.25 3.66 1.36
CA SER A 130 -2.82 2.33 1.53
C SER A 130 -2.68 1.52 0.24
N ILE A 131 -2.48 0.22 0.40
CA ILE A 131 -2.35 -0.73 -0.69
C ILE A 131 -3.36 -1.85 -0.44
N CYS A 132 -4.11 -2.22 -1.47
CA CYS A 132 -4.99 -3.38 -1.43
C CYS A 132 -5.03 -4.12 -2.76
N ALA A 133 -5.33 -5.41 -2.72
CA ALA A 133 -5.68 -6.20 -3.87
C ALA A 133 -7.21 -6.17 -4.05
N LEU A 134 -7.70 -5.75 -5.22
CA LEU A 134 -9.12 -5.52 -5.45
C LEU A 134 -9.88 -6.85 -5.57
N ARG A 135 -10.91 -7.05 -4.74
CA ARG A 135 -11.66 -8.32 -4.69
C ARG A 135 -12.44 -8.62 -5.96
N ASN A 136 -12.95 -7.59 -6.61
CA ASN A 136 -13.83 -7.73 -7.77
C ASN A 136 -13.07 -7.74 -9.11
N LEU A 137 -11.76 -7.48 -9.09
CA LEU A 137 -10.90 -7.45 -10.26
C LEU A 137 -9.69 -8.34 -9.98
N PRO A 138 -9.66 -9.57 -10.51
CA PRO A 138 -8.48 -10.40 -10.42
C PRO A 138 -7.30 -9.69 -11.10
N TYR A 139 -6.11 -9.87 -10.57
CA TYR A 139 -4.88 -9.25 -11.06
C TYR A 139 -4.85 -7.71 -11.00
N ALA A 140 -5.71 -7.11 -10.19
CA ALA A 140 -5.72 -5.67 -9.97
C ALA A 140 -5.46 -5.31 -8.51
N GLY A 141 -4.68 -4.27 -8.31
CA GLY A 141 -4.43 -3.64 -7.01
C GLY A 141 -4.66 -2.15 -7.06
N LEU A 142 -4.78 -1.54 -5.92
CA LEU A 142 -4.97 -0.11 -5.76
C LEU A 142 -3.93 0.42 -4.76
N VAL A 143 -3.27 1.52 -5.11
CA VAL A 143 -2.49 2.35 -4.20
C VAL A 143 -3.20 3.68 -4.07
N ARG A 144 -3.61 4.03 -2.85
CA ARG A 144 -4.18 5.34 -2.52
C ARG A 144 -3.15 6.12 -1.71
N VAL A 145 -2.86 7.33 -2.12
CA VAL A 145 -1.92 8.22 -1.43
C VAL A 145 -2.65 9.49 -1.00
N GLU A 146 -2.39 9.92 0.21
CA GLU A 146 -2.86 11.17 0.78
C GLU A 146 -1.65 11.94 1.33
N VAL A 147 -1.51 13.19 0.94
CA VAL A 147 -0.42 14.06 1.36
C VAL A 147 -1.01 15.33 1.96
N VAL A 148 -0.70 15.58 3.22
CA VAL A 148 -1.06 16.81 3.91
C VAL A 148 0.17 17.70 3.98
N ALA A 149 0.16 18.81 3.23
CA ALA A 149 1.24 19.78 3.27
C ALA A 149 1.24 20.53 4.60
N LEU A 150 2.39 20.61 5.25
CA LEU A 150 2.59 21.37 6.50
C LEU A 150 3.16 22.77 6.24
N GLY A 151 3.34 23.14 4.97
CA GLY A 151 3.80 24.43 4.49
C GLY A 151 3.84 24.43 2.96
N ASP A 152 4.34 25.52 2.38
CA ASP A 152 4.50 25.63 0.93
C ASP A 152 5.51 24.59 0.42
N MET A 153 5.10 23.80 -0.56
CA MET A 153 5.96 22.78 -1.14
C MET A 153 5.62 22.48 -2.60
N TYR A 154 6.61 21.95 -3.31
CA TYR A 154 6.43 21.33 -4.63
C TYR A 154 6.43 19.82 -4.49
N LEU A 155 5.39 19.17 -4.97
CA LEU A 155 5.25 17.73 -4.95
C LEU A 155 5.36 17.16 -6.37
N THR A 156 6.23 16.18 -6.54
CA THR A 156 6.32 15.38 -7.76
C THR A 156 6.11 13.92 -7.41
N VAL A 157 5.23 13.24 -8.15
CA VAL A 157 4.98 11.81 -7.99
C VAL A 157 5.15 11.14 -9.34
N SER A 158 5.92 10.06 -9.38
CA SER A 158 6.11 9.23 -10.56
C SER A 158 5.89 7.76 -10.21
N ASN A 159 5.57 6.96 -11.23
CA ASN A 159 5.36 5.53 -11.09
C ASN A 159 6.42 4.77 -11.90
N PRO A 160 7.54 4.37 -11.30
CA PRO A 160 8.53 3.53 -11.96
C PRO A 160 7.99 2.10 -12.04
N ILE A 161 7.76 1.61 -13.26
CA ILE A 161 7.38 0.21 -13.47
C ILE A 161 8.64 -0.64 -13.38
N GLU A 162 8.66 -1.58 -12.45
CA GLU A 162 9.74 -2.55 -12.31
C GLU A 162 9.39 -3.83 -13.06
N ILE A 163 10.28 -4.22 -13.99
CA ILE A 163 10.18 -5.44 -14.75
C ILE A 163 11.22 -6.42 -14.19
N PRO A 164 10.81 -7.56 -13.62
CA PRO A 164 11.75 -8.56 -13.12
C PRO A 164 12.72 -9.04 -14.22
N ASP A 165 13.94 -9.40 -13.82
CA ASP A 165 15.01 -9.80 -14.73
C ASP A 165 14.62 -11.01 -15.58
N GLU A 166 13.76 -11.87 -15.05
CA GLU A 166 13.22 -13.04 -15.74
C GLU A 166 12.50 -12.68 -17.06
N TYR A 167 11.97 -11.46 -17.16
CA TYR A 167 11.24 -11.00 -18.36
C TYR A 167 12.09 -10.18 -19.32
N LYS A 168 13.31 -9.76 -18.96
CA LYS A 168 14.14 -8.88 -19.79
C LYS A 168 14.52 -9.51 -21.13
N ASN A 169 14.57 -10.84 -21.21
CA ASN A 169 14.95 -11.57 -22.43
C ASN A 169 13.76 -12.04 -23.28
N ILE A 170 12.53 -11.75 -22.90
CA ILE A 170 11.31 -12.25 -23.59
C ILE A 170 10.76 -11.20 -24.58
N GLY A 171 11.47 -10.11 -24.82
CA GLY A 171 11.10 -9.14 -25.86
C GLY A 171 9.89 -8.28 -25.49
N SER A 172 9.81 -7.81 -24.25
CA SER A 172 8.78 -6.87 -23.84
C SER A 172 8.90 -5.54 -24.61
N LYS A 173 7.80 -5.10 -25.20
CA LYS A 173 7.71 -3.79 -25.87
C LYS A 173 6.86 -2.87 -25.01
N LEU A 174 7.46 -1.77 -24.54
CA LEU A 174 6.70 -0.66 -23.95
C LEU A 174 5.98 0.08 -25.10
N VAL A 175 4.67 0.08 -25.06
CA VAL A 175 3.82 0.82 -25.96
C VAL A 175 3.23 2.00 -25.22
N ASN A 176 3.51 3.21 -25.70
CA ASN A 176 2.83 4.40 -25.22
C ASN A 176 1.47 4.48 -25.92
N VAL A 177 0.40 4.48 -25.16
CA VAL A 177 -0.96 4.66 -25.67
C VAL A 177 -1.51 5.95 -25.09
N ASN A 178 -1.89 6.88 -25.96
CA ASN A 178 -2.57 8.10 -25.56
C ASN A 178 -4.07 7.81 -25.40
N VAL A 179 -4.59 7.97 -24.19
CA VAL A 179 -6.01 7.83 -23.91
C VAL A 179 -6.52 9.16 -23.35
N ASN A 180 -7.36 9.84 -24.13
CA ASN A 180 -7.96 11.11 -23.74
C ASN A 180 -6.95 12.19 -23.32
N GLY A 181 -5.81 12.28 -24.02
CA GLY A 181 -4.76 13.25 -23.72
C GLY A 181 -3.75 12.82 -22.66
N ASN A 182 -3.93 11.65 -22.06
CA ASN A 182 -2.99 11.07 -21.09
C ASN A 182 -2.17 9.95 -21.74
N ASP A 183 -0.87 10.01 -21.61
CA ASP A 183 0.05 8.97 -22.07
C ASP A 183 0.07 7.81 -21.05
N ILE A 184 -0.43 6.67 -21.48
CA ILE A 184 -0.41 5.43 -20.69
C ILE A 184 0.69 4.53 -21.26
N LYS A 185 1.58 4.05 -20.39
CA LYS A 185 2.59 3.04 -20.74
C LYS A 185 2.00 1.64 -20.59
N ILE A 186 1.94 0.91 -21.68
CA ILE A 186 1.49 -0.50 -21.69
C ILE A 186 2.71 -1.38 -22.00
N VAL A 187 2.93 -2.40 -21.16
CA VAL A 187 3.90 -3.47 -21.44
C VAL A 187 3.17 -4.57 -22.20
N ARG A 188 3.72 -4.95 -23.35
CA ARG A 188 3.19 -6.03 -24.19
C ARG A 188 4.23 -7.14 -24.35
#